data_cef9a3d1c7d2a6abb2d5fea42c9e5733
#
_entry.id   cef9a3d1c7d2a6abb2d5fea42c9e5733
#
_cell.length_a   1.000
_cell.length_b   1.000
_cell.length_c   1.000
_cell.angle_alpha   90.00
_cell.angle_beta   90.00
_cell.angle_gamma   90.00
#
_symmetry.space_group_name_H-M   'P 1'
#
loop_
_entity.id
_entity.type
_entity.pdbx_description
1 polymer ?
#
loop_
_entity_poly.entity_id
_entity_poly.type
_entity_poly.pdbx_seq_one_letter_code
_entity_poly.pdbx_strand_id
1 'polypeptide(L)'
;MAGAVGGHRNGYVRWVRDAEAALAFHFDRHDVADVLLTPRYWEILRLQEDNREVTPLVNQEMEARVADLEELRATYKLLRDRFSQETRRVLVPDTNVFLHYTFFTQAPWSELAENSDPRIIVPLLVLEQLDRLKFSPNQKTAGRAQQVIRALSLMLDDRSATPTNIPRGGTIEVFVDEPGHLRMASEDSEIVEVTRQLTGFLPKPARLVTGDLGMRLRAGALGVEVVAIPEEWQLKATNQSTPSI
;
A
#
# COMPACT_ATOMS: atom_id res chain seq x y z
N MET A 1 43.80 -30.34 7.32
CA MET A 1 42.88 -29.17 7.42
C MET A 1 41.47 -29.69 7.18
N ALA A 2 40.73 -30.02 8.24
CA ALA A 2 39.35 -30.46 8.14
C ALA A 2 38.47 -29.19 8.05
N GLY A 3 38.00 -28.86 6.84
CA GLY A 3 36.96 -27.90 6.67
C GLY A 3 35.71 -28.45 7.33
N ALA A 4 35.24 -27.79 8.41
CA ALA A 4 33.99 -28.12 9.02
C ALA A 4 32.88 -27.92 7.97
N VAL A 5 32.38 -29.03 7.45
CA VAL A 5 31.09 -29.04 6.73
C VAL A 5 30.06 -28.68 7.79
N GLY A 6 29.66 -27.43 7.82
CA GLY A 6 28.57 -26.98 8.69
C GLY A 6 27.36 -27.86 8.34
N GLY A 7 26.74 -28.51 9.33
CA GLY A 7 25.61 -29.37 9.10
C GLY A 7 24.46 -28.65 8.42
N HIS A 8 23.53 -29.39 7.82
CA HIS A 8 22.41 -28.85 7.03
C HIS A 8 21.59 -27.77 7.79
N ARG A 9 21.31 -28.00 9.08
CA ARG A 9 20.62 -27.03 9.94
C ARG A 9 21.39 -25.71 10.06
N ASN A 10 22.66 -25.79 10.42
CA ASN A 10 23.49 -24.59 10.63
C ASN A 10 23.70 -23.83 9.32
N GLY A 11 23.81 -24.53 8.21
CA GLY A 11 23.88 -23.95 6.87
C GLY A 11 22.60 -23.16 6.53
N TYR A 12 21.43 -23.76 6.76
CA TYR A 12 20.15 -23.14 6.55
C TYR A 12 19.93 -21.90 7.43
N VAL A 13 20.17 -22.03 8.73
CA VAL A 13 20.03 -20.91 9.69
C VAL A 13 20.93 -19.73 9.33
N ARG A 14 22.14 -20.02 8.87
CA ARG A 14 23.07 -18.98 8.39
C ARG A 14 22.51 -18.30 7.14
N TRP A 15 22.05 -19.09 6.17
CA TRP A 15 21.45 -18.56 4.94
C TRP A 15 20.24 -17.66 5.23
N VAL A 16 19.34 -18.05 6.14
CA VAL A 16 18.19 -17.21 6.54
C VAL A 16 18.64 -15.86 7.10
N ARG A 17 19.65 -15.85 8.00
CA ARG A 17 20.18 -14.61 8.57
C ARG A 17 20.82 -13.71 7.51
N ASP A 18 21.59 -14.28 6.62
CA ASP A 18 22.26 -13.56 5.54
C ASP A 18 21.22 -13.01 4.54
N ALA A 19 20.18 -13.77 4.22
CA ALA A 19 19.07 -13.36 3.38
C ALA A 19 18.25 -12.24 4.04
N GLU A 20 17.89 -12.38 5.33
CA GLU A 20 17.20 -11.33 6.10
C GLU A 20 17.99 -10.01 6.06
N ALA A 21 19.28 -10.06 6.35
CA ALA A 21 20.14 -8.88 6.35
C ALA A 21 20.24 -8.23 4.96
N ALA A 22 20.31 -9.02 3.89
CA ALA A 22 20.38 -8.52 2.53
C ALA A 22 19.04 -7.90 2.07
N LEU A 23 17.92 -8.56 2.37
CA LEU A 23 16.58 -8.12 1.94
C LEU A 23 16.07 -6.94 2.76
N ALA A 24 16.37 -6.85 4.06
CA ALA A 24 15.93 -5.77 4.94
C ALA A 24 16.42 -4.37 4.49
N PHE A 25 17.38 -4.29 3.58
CA PHE A 25 17.85 -3.04 2.99
C PHE A 25 16.92 -2.52 1.87
N HIS A 26 16.18 -3.41 1.23
CA HIS A 26 15.41 -3.12 0.01
C HIS A 26 13.92 -3.32 0.16
N PHE A 27 13.50 -4.10 1.16
CA PHE A 27 12.12 -4.53 1.36
C PHE A 27 11.64 -4.18 2.76
N ASP A 28 10.34 -4.17 2.97
CA ASP A 28 9.79 -4.03 4.31
C ASP A 28 10.21 -5.20 5.20
N ARG A 29 10.45 -4.93 6.47
CA ARG A 29 10.87 -5.96 7.42
C ARG A 29 9.80 -7.03 7.65
N HIS A 30 8.53 -6.67 7.52
CA HIS A 30 7.43 -7.62 7.69
C HIS A 30 7.38 -8.59 6.52
N ASP A 31 7.46 -8.10 5.28
CA ASP A 31 7.47 -8.95 4.08
C ASP A 31 8.64 -9.93 4.11
N VAL A 32 9.82 -9.48 4.52
CA VAL A 32 11.01 -10.33 4.63
C VAL A 32 10.85 -11.36 5.75
N ALA A 33 10.31 -10.96 6.90
CA ALA A 33 10.11 -11.86 8.04
C ALA A 33 9.09 -12.95 7.71
N ASP A 34 7.99 -12.60 7.05
CA ASP A 34 6.93 -13.55 6.68
C ASP A 34 7.45 -14.61 5.70
N VAL A 35 8.33 -14.22 4.79
CA VAL A 35 8.95 -15.16 3.84
C VAL A 35 10.03 -16.02 4.50
N LEU A 36 10.85 -15.49 5.41
CA LEU A 36 12.04 -16.18 5.90
C LEU A 36 11.88 -16.81 7.28
N LEU A 37 11.12 -16.18 8.20
CA LEU A 37 11.00 -16.61 9.59
C LEU A 37 9.72 -17.40 9.86
N THR A 38 9.48 -18.41 9.04
CA THR A 38 8.30 -19.27 9.09
C THR A 38 8.21 -20.10 10.37
N PRO A 39 7.05 -20.67 10.70
CA PRO A 39 6.92 -21.65 11.77
C PRO A 39 7.93 -22.80 11.64
N ARG A 40 8.19 -23.26 10.41
CA ARG A 40 9.15 -24.36 10.14
C ARG A 40 10.60 -23.94 10.37
N TYR A 41 10.95 -22.67 10.08
CA TYR A 41 12.26 -22.14 10.47
C TYR A 41 12.52 -22.31 11.97
N TRP A 42 11.54 -21.96 12.80
CA TRP A 42 11.64 -22.09 14.26
C TRP A 42 11.67 -23.54 14.73
N GLU A 43 10.98 -24.44 14.02
CA GLU A 43 11.03 -25.87 14.27
C GLU A 43 12.45 -26.42 13.98
N ILE A 44 12.98 -26.14 12.79
CA ILE A 44 14.33 -26.56 12.38
C ILE A 44 15.39 -26.00 13.36
N LEU A 45 15.25 -24.76 13.80
CA LEU A 45 16.19 -24.12 14.75
C LEU A 45 16.28 -24.87 16.09
N ARG A 46 15.20 -25.52 16.53
CA ARG A 46 15.14 -26.28 17.79
C ARG A 46 15.67 -27.69 17.70
N LEU A 47 15.77 -28.25 16.51
CA LEU A 47 16.29 -29.61 16.32
C LEU A 47 17.79 -29.65 16.57
N GLN A 48 18.28 -30.81 17.03
CA GLN A 48 19.72 -31.09 17.09
C GLN A 48 20.25 -31.42 15.69
N GLU A 49 21.51 -31.08 15.44
CA GLU A 49 22.12 -31.19 14.10
C GLU A 49 22.20 -32.66 13.60
N ASP A 50 22.33 -33.61 14.53
CA ASP A 50 22.42 -35.04 14.25
C ASP A 50 21.05 -35.74 14.11
N ASN A 51 19.95 -34.97 14.28
CA ASN A 51 18.62 -35.51 14.08
C ASN A 51 18.41 -35.88 12.60
N ARG A 52 17.96 -37.11 12.36
CA ARG A 52 17.74 -37.64 11.00
C ARG A 52 16.67 -36.87 10.21
N GLU A 53 15.79 -36.17 10.89
CA GLU A 53 14.72 -35.40 10.27
C GLU A 53 15.19 -34.00 9.79
N VAL A 54 16.36 -33.55 10.24
CA VAL A 54 16.87 -32.19 9.88
C VAL A 54 17.05 -32.03 8.39
N THR A 55 17.72 -32.98 7.73
CA THR A 55 18.01 -32.89 6.29
C THR A 55 16.74 -32.81 5.43
N PRO A 56 15.76 -33.74 5.57
CA PRO A 56 14.54 -33.66 4.78
C PRO A 56 13.71 -32.39 5.07
N LEU A 57 13.65 -31.95 6.34
CA LEU A 57 12.93 -30.71 6.71
C LEU A 57 13.60 -29.48 6.11
N VAL A 58 14.92 -29.38 6.17
CA VAL A 58 15.68 -28.28 5.56
C VAL A 58 15.47 -28.26 4.04
N ASN A 59 15.55 -29.39 3.37
CA ASN A 59 15.35 -29.44 1.93
C ASN A 59 13.94 -28.97 1.54
N GLN A 60 12.91 -29.49 2.22
CA GLN A 60 11.53 -29.09 1.96
C GLN A 60 11.30 -27.61 2.25
N GLU A 61 11.92 -27.08 3.30
CA GLU A 61 11.82 -25.65 3.63
C GLU A 61 12.55 -24.78 2.59
N MET A 62 13.73 -25.20 2.13
CA MET A 62 14.45 -24.46 1.09
C MET A 62 13.66 -24.42 -0.22
N GLU A 63 13.02 -25.52 -0.63
CA GLU A 63 12.17 -25.55 -1.82
C GLU A 63 11.00 -24.58 -1.68
N ALA A 64 10.33 -24.53 -0.52
CA ALA A 64 9.25 -23.60 -0.25
C ALA A 64 9.74 -22.15 -0.28
N ARG A 65 10.89 -21.84 0.36
CA ARG A 65 11.47 -20.48 0.36
C ARG A 65 11.87 -20.01 -1.02
N VAL A 66 12.41 -20.89 -1.87
CA VAL A 66 12.72 -20.54 -3.27
C VAL A 66 11.44 -20.15 -4.01
N ALA A 67 10.36 -20.92 -3.86
CA ALA A 67 9.09 -20.61 -4.50
C ALA A 67 8.52 -19.26 -4.03
N ASP A 68 8.50 -19.00 -2.72
CA ASP A 68 7.99 -17.75 -2.16
C ASP A 68 8.84 -16.53 -2.58
N LEU A 69 10.16 -16.66 -2.63
CA LEU A 69 11.06 -15.60 -3.10
C LEU A 69 10.90 -15.34 -4.61
N GLU A 70 10.62 -16.37 -5.41
CA GLU A 70 10.33 -16.22 -6.83
C GLU A 70 9.00 -15.50 -7.05
N GLU A 71 7.96 -15.79 -6.26
CA GLU A 71 6.68 -15.11 -6.28
C GLU A 71 6.84 -13.64 -5.88
N LEU A 72 7.51 -13.36 -4.77
CA LEU A 72 7.84 -12.02 -4.32
C LEU A 72 8.59 -11.23 -5.40
N ARG A 73 9.60 -11.84 -6.00
CA ARG A 73 10.37 -11.24 -7.10
C ARG A 73 9.50 -10.91 -8.32
N ALA A 74 8.58 -11.82 -8.69
CA ALA A 74 7.68 -11.61 -9.83
C ALA A 74 6.77 -10.40 -9.58
N THR A 75 6.20 -10.31 -8.41
CA THR A 75 5.38 -9.22 -7.91
C THR A 75 6.10 -7.87 -7.95
N TYR A 76 7.26 -7.77 -7.32
CA TYR A 76 8.06 -6.54 -7.33
C TYR A 76 8.50 -6.14 -8.75
N LYS A 77 8.76 -7.11 -9.61
CA LYS A 77 9.06 -6.85 -11.02
C LYS A 77 7.86 -6.21 -11.73
N LEU A 78 6.65 -6.72 -11.52
CA LEU A 78 5.43 -6.14 -12.11
C LEU A 78 5.22 -4.69 -11.63
N LEU A 79 5.37 -4.42 -10.33
CA LEU A 79 5.26 -3.07 -9.78
C LEU A 79 6.33 -2.14 -10.37
N ARG A 80 7.57 -2.58 -10.42
CA ARG A 80 8.65 -1.82 -11.02
C ARG A 80 8.37 -1.51 -12.50
N ASP A 81 7.97 -2.50 -13.28
CA ASP A 81 7.69 -2.34 -14.71
C ASP A 81 6.49 -1.40 -14.95
N ARG A 82 5.51 -1.36 -14.00
CA ARG A 82 4.35 -0.46 -14.03
C ARG A 82 4.69 0.99 -13.67
N PHE A 83 5.63 1.21 -12.75
CA PHE A 83 5.83 2.51 -12.13
C PHE A 83 7.19 3.16 -12.41
N SER A 84 8.24 2.41 -12.77
CA SER A 84 9.61 2.95 -12.93
C SER A 84 9.76 4.02 -14.02
N GLN A 85 8.86 4.06 -14.99
CA GLN A 85 8.87 5.04 -16.08
C GLN A 85 7.82 6.15 -15.87
N GLU A 86 7.14 6.20 -14.72
CA GLU A 86 6.13 7.20 -14.45
C GLU A 86 6.78 8.57 -14.17
N THR A 87 6.52 9.53 -15.03
CA THR A 87 7.08 10.89 -14.93
C THR A 87 6.14 11.88 -14.25
N ARG A 88 4.85 11.56 -14.20
CA ARG A 88 3.82 12.37 -13.54
C ARG A 88 3.95 12.27 -12.03
N ARG A 89 3.46 13.28 -11.33
CA ARG A 89 3.35 13.21 -9.87
C ARG A 89 2.24 12.22 -9.49
N VAL A 90 2.59 11.23 -8.67
CA VAL A 90 1.62 10.30 -8.09
C VAL A 90 1.04 10.90 -6.81
N LEU A 91 -0.30 10.90 -6.74
CA LEU A 91 -1.08 11.35 -5.59
C LEU A 91 -1.88 10.18 -5.02
N VAL A 92 -1.81 9.98 -3.71
CA VAL A 92 -2.53 8.93 -2.99
C VAL A 92 -3.50 9.62 -2.02
N PRO A 93 -4.79 9.75 -2.36
CA PRO A 93 -5.79 10.38 -1.50
C PRO A 93 -6.27 9.42 -0.42
N ASP A 94 -6.53 9.96 0.78
CA ASP A 94 -7.25 9.27 1.83
C ASP A 94 -8.77 9.31 1.60
N THR A 95 -9.53 8.60 2.41
CA THR A 95 -11.00 8.54 2.32
C THR A 95 -11.66 9.89 2.56
N ASN A 96 -11.11 10.72 3.45
CA ASN A 96 -11.66 12.02 3.78
C ASN A 96 -11.64 12.99 2.59
N VAL A 97 -10.64 12.83 1.70
CA VAL A 97 -10.57 13.61 0.45
C VAL A 97 -11.83 13.46 -0.38
N PHE A 98 -12.32 12.24 -0.50
CA PHE A 98 -13.54 11.95 -1.27
C PHE A 98 -14.82 12.40 -0.58
N LEU A 99 -14.84 12.41 0.74
CA LEU A 99 -16.04 12.70 1.53
C LEU A 99 -16.26 14.19 1.79
N HIS A 100 -15.20 14.94 2.09
CA HIS A 100 -15.30 16.26 2.69
C HIS A 100 -14.82 17.39 1.78
N TYR A 101 -14.27 17.08 0.62
CA TYR A 101 -13.71 18.06 -0.29
C TYR A 101 -14.42 18.06 -1.65
N THR A 102 -14.01 18.94 -2.56
CA THR A 102 -14.53 19.02 -3.93
C THR A 102 -14.60 17.65 -4.57
N PHE A 103 -15.65 17.39 -5.33
CA PHE A 103 -15.84 16.07 -5.96
C PHE A 103 -14.64 15.72 -6.83
N PHE A 104 -14.12 14.52 -6.69
CA PHE A 104 -12.82 14.14 -7.25
C PHE A 104 -12.70 14.35 -8.77
N THR A 105 -13.81 14.24 -9.54
CA THR A 105 -13.81 14.54 -10.98
C THR A 105 -13.78 16.03 -11.31
N GLN A 106 -14.01 16.90 -10.31
CA GLN A 106 -14.04 18.36 -10.43
C GLN A 106 -12.88 19.02 -9.69
N ALA A 107 -12.16 18.27 -8.86
CA ALA A 107 -11.04 18.78 -8.09
C ALA A 107 -9.87 19.14 -9.03
N PRO A 108 -9.20 20.28 -8.81
CA PRO A 108 -8.07 20.72 -9.61
C PRO A 108 -6.77 20.02 -9.16
N TRP A 109 -6.69 18.73 -9.32
CA TRP A 109 -5.58 17.88 -8.84
C TRP A 109 -4.19 18.34 -9.30
N SER A 110 -4.11 19.05 -10.42
CA SER A 110 -2.85 19.63 -10.92
C SER A 110 -2.21 20.59 -9.93
N GLU A 111 -3.01 21.29 -9.11
CA GLU A 111 -2.48 22.19 -8.06
C GLU A 111 -1.65 21.44 -7.01
N LEU A 112 -2.02 20.17 -6.73
CA LEU A 112 -1.30 19.29 -5.80
C LEU A 112 -0.14 18.56 -6.48
N ALA A 113 -0.05 18.64 -7.80
CA ALA A 113 0.90 17.96 -8.66
C ALA A 113 1.85 18.93 -9.41
N GLU A 114 2.21 20.04 -8.77
CA GLU A 114 3.15 21.02 -9.33
C GLU A 114 2.68 21.59 -10.70
N ASN A 115 1.37 21.81 -10.83
CA ASN A 115 0.71 22.28 -12.04
C ASN A 115 0.87 21.35 -13.26
N SER A 116 1.01 20.04 -13.01
CA SER A 116 1.04 19.01 -14.04
C SER A 116 -0.10 18.01 -13.84
N ASP A 117 -0.44 17.29 -14.89
CA ASP A 117 -1.45 16.23 -14.81
C ASP A 117 -0.97 15.10 -13.90
N PRO A 118 -1.66 14.80 -12.79
CA PRO A 118 -1.25 13.76 -11.86
C PRO A 118 -1.71 12.35 -12.29
N ARG A 119 -1.08 11.36 -11.68
CA ARG A 119 -1.61 10.01 -11.61
C ARG A 119 -2.15 9.78 -10.20
N ILE A 120 -3.47 9.65 -10.06
CA ILE A 120 -4.13 9.43 -8.79
C ILE A 120 -4.26 7.92 -8.57
N ILE A 121 -3.68 7.45 -7.48
CA ILE A 121 -3.72 6.04 -7.10
C ILE A 121 -4.53 5.93 -5.82
N VAL A 122 -5.67 5.24 -5.92
CA VAL A 122 -6.60 5.03 -4.80
C VAL A 122 -6.31 3.65 -4.21
N PRO A 123 -5.85 3.55 -2.95
CA PRO A 123 -5.71 2.27 -2.29
C PRO A 123 -7.04 1.51 -2.22
N LEU A 124 -7.03 0.19 -2.39
CA LEU A 124 -8.25 -0.63 -2.29
C LEU A 124 -8.97 -0.39 -0.96
N LEU A 125 -8.22 -0.25 0.13
CA LEU A 125 -8.76 0.06 1.45
C LEU A 125 -9.64 1.32 1.47
N VAL A 126 -9.27 2.37 0.70
CA VAL A 126 -10.07 3.60 0.60
C VAL A 126 -11.44 3.31 -0.04
N LEU A 127 -11.48 2.45 -1.07
CA LEU A 127 -12.75 2.01 -1.65
C LEU A 127 -13.60 1.22 -0.66
N GLU A 128 -12.99 0.33 0.09
CA GLU A 128 -13.68 -0.46 1.13
C GLU A 128 -14.22 0.42 2.24
N GLN A 129 -13.46 1.44 2.66
CA GLN A 129 -13.94 2.44 3.63
C GLN A 129 -15.14 3.21 3.08
N LEU A 130 -15.06 3.68 1.84
CA LEU A 130 -16.19 4.35 1.18
C LEU A 130 -17.40 3.43 1.06
N ASP A 131 -17.17 2.16 0.74
CA ASP A 131 -18.23 1.16 0.63
C ASP A 131 -18.96 0.92 1.96
N ARG A 132 -18.22 0.82 3.05
CA ARG A 132 -18.80 0.76 4.41
C ARG A 132 -19.56 2.03 4.78
N LEU A 133 -19.05 3.20 4.40
CA LEU A 133 -19.66 4.50 4.70
C LEU A 133 -20.95 4.79 3.94
N LYS A 134 -21.29 4.03 2.89
CA LYS A 134 -22.62 4.07 2.25
C LYS A 134 -23.75 3.76 3.22
N PHE A 135 -23.46 3.02 4.29
CA PHE A 135 -24.42 2.62 5.33
C PHE A 135 -24.27 3.46 6.61
N SER A 136 -23.56 4.56 6.56
CA SER A 136 -23.38 5.46 7.70
C SER A 136 -24.74 6.00 8.20
N PRO A 137 -24.97 6.08 9.53
CA PRO A 137 -26.14 6.75 10.08
C PRO A 137 -26.19 8.25 9.73
N ASN A 138 -25.05 8.87 9.40
CA ASN A 138 -25.00 10.20 8.86
C ASN A 138 -25.36 10.19 7.37
N GLN A 139 -26.58 10.64 7.05
CA GLN A 139 -27.10 10.64 5.68
C GLN A 139 -26.26 11.44 4.69
N LYS A 140 -25.59 12.54 5.11
CA LYS A 140 -24.70 13.32 4.25
C LYS A 140 -23.46 12.50 3.87
N THR A 141 -22.85 11.84 4.84
CA THR A 141 -21.70 10.96 4.62
C THR A 141 -22.10 9.76 3.73
N ALA A 142 -23.23 9.09 4.04
CA ALA A 142 -23.72 7.97 3.26
C ALA A 142 -24.01 8.35 1.80
N GLY A 143 -24.72 9.46 1.58
CA GLY A 143 -25.03 9.95 0.24
C GLY A 143 -23.79 10.33 -0.55
N ARG A 144 -22.80 10.94 0.11
CA ARG A 144 -21.52 11.28 -0.53
C ARG A 144 -20.74 10.03 -0.92
N ALA A 145 -20.60 9.06 -0.01
CA ALA A 145 -19.92 7.80 -0.28
C ALA A 145 -20.57 7.04 -1.45
N GLN A 146 -21.94 6.98 -1.50
CA GLN A 146 -22.65 6.39 -2.62
C GLN A 146 -22.34 7.07 -3.95
N GLN A 147 -22.31 8.41 -3.99
CA GLN A 147 -22.00 9.16 -5.20
C GLN A 147 -20.57 8.89 -5.68
N VAL A 148 -19.61 8.87 -4.76
CA VAL A 148 -18.19 8.60 -5.08
C VAL A 148 -18.01 7.19 -5.62
N ILE A 149 -18.53 6.17 -4.92
CA ILE A 149 -18.44 4.76 -5.36
C ILE A 149 -19.09 4.59 -6.74
N ARG A 150 -20.28 5.16 -6.95
CA ARG A 150 -20.95 5.10 -8.26
C ARG A 150 -20.10 5.72 -9.37
N ALA A 151 -19.50 6.88 -9.13
CA ALA A 151 -18.66 7.54 -10.11
C ALA A 151 -17.38 6.73 -10.41
N LEU A 152 -16.73 6.19 -9.38
CA LEU A 152 -15.56 5.33 -9.54
C LEU A 152 -15.91 4.05 -10.30
N SER A 153 -17.05 3.39 -9.98
CA SER A 153 -17.49 2.19 -10.67
C SER A 153 -17.76 2.42 -12.16
N LEU A 154 -18.30 3.60 -12.52
CA LEU A 154 -18.53 3.96 -13.93
C LEU A 154 -17.24 4.28 -14.69
N MET A 155 -16.20 4.74 -13.99
CA MET A 155 -14.95 5.16 -14.60
C MET A 155 -13.93 4.02 -14.69
N LEU A 156 -13.89 3.16 -13.68
CA LEU A 156 -12.80 2.20 -13.54
C LEU A 156 -13.03 0.90 -14.29
N ASP A 157 -14.27 0.62 -14.74
CA ASP A 157 -14.61 -0.64 -15.40
C ASP A 157 -13.96 -1.85 -14.67
N ASP A 158 -14.18 -3.10 -15.06
CA ASP A 158 -13.58 -4.29 -14.43
C ASP A 158 -12.04 -4.37 -14.53
N ARG A 159 -11.39 -3.31 -15.01
CA ARG A 159 -9.93 -3.21 -15.21
C ARG A 159 -9.30 -2.20 -14.22
N SER A 160 -9.41 -2.46 -12.94
CA SER A 160 -8.92 -1.58 -11.85
C SER A 160 -7.47 -1.12 -11.99
N ALA A 161 -6.62 -1.91 -12.63
CA ALA A 161 -5.20 -1.62 -12.80
C ALA A 161 -4.87 -0.72 -14.03
N THR A 162 -5.88 -0.29 -14.80
CA THR A 162 -5.65 0.58 -15.95
C THR A 162 -6.00 2.03 -15.60
N PRO A 163 -5.03 2.96 -15.69
CA PRO A 163 -5.32 4.36 -15.41
C PRO A 163 -6.40 4.91 -16.34
N THR A 164 -7.45 5.51 -15.76
CA THR A 164 -8.56 6.12 -16.48
C THR A 164 -8.48 7.64 -16.40
N ASN A 165 -8.69 8.34 -17.51
CA ASN A 165 -8.65 9.80 -17.54
C ASN A 165 -9.77 10.42 -16.68
N ILE A 166 -9.45 11.48 -15.95
CA ILE A 166 -10.43 12.30 -15.24
C ILE A 166 -10.69 13.63 -15.99
N PRO A 167 -11.89 14.21 -15.88
CA PRO A 167 -12.30 15.35 -16.74
C PRO A 167 -11.42 16.59 -16.63
N ARG A 168 -10.75 16.82 -15.49
CA ARG A 168 -9.90 18.01 -15.24
C ARG A 168 -8.41 17.75 -15.38
N GLY A 169 -8.03 16.71 -16.09
CA GLY A 169 -6.63 16.32 -16.32
C GLY A 169 -6.12 15.30 -15.31
N GLY A 170 -5.18 14.50 -15.75
CA GLY A 170 -4.64 13.37 -15.01
C GLY A 170 -5.44 12.08 -15.16
N THR A 171 -5.01 11.08 -14.43
CA THR A 171 -5.62 9.74 -14.43
C THR A 171 -5.89 9.27 -13.01
N ILE A 172 -6.89 8.38 -12.88
CA ILE A 172 -7.22 7.68 -11.64
C ILE A 172 -7.22 6.18 -11.86
N GLU A 173 -6.75 5.44 -10.87
CA GLU A 173 -6.75 3.98 -10.84
C GLU A 173 -6.83 3.48 -9.41
N VAL A 174 -7.13 2.19 -9.24
CA VAL A 174 -7.08 1.53 -7.92
C VAL A 174 -5.79 0.72 -7.80
N PHE A 175 -5.16 0.86 -6.64
CA PHE A 175 -4.08 -0.02 -6.21
C PHE A 175 -4.69 -1.12 -5.36
N VAL A 176 -4.69 -2.33 -5.93
CA VAL A 176 -5.22 -3.53 -5.27
C VAL A 176 -4.09 -4.18 -4.49
N ASP A 177 -4.37 -4.56 -3.24
CA ASP A 177 -3.43 -5.29 -2.40
C ASP A 177 -3.06 -6.63 -3.06
N GLU A 178 -1.82 -7.04 -2.87
CA GLU A 178 -1.37 -8.33 -3.38
C GLU A 178 -2.00 -9.49 -2.63
N PRO A 179 -2.16 -10.66 -3.28
CA PRO A 179 -2.62 -11.85 -2.59
C PRO A 179 -1.71 -12.17 -1.40
N GLY A 180 -2.30 -12.33 -0.22
CA GLY A 180 -1.56 -12.61 1.02
C GLY A 180 -1.03 -11.38 1.76
N HIS A 181 -1.25 -10.15 1.24
CA HIS A 181 -0.88 -8.93 1.96
C HIS A 181 -1.55 -8.86 3.35
N LEU A 182 -0.73 -8.68 4.38
CA LEU A 182 -1.18 -8.49 5.75
C LEU A 182 -1.31 -7.00 6.05
N ARG A 183 -2.54 -6.54 6.14
CA ARG A 183 -2.83 -5.13 6.41
C ARG A 183 -2.35 -4.70 7.80
N MET A 184 -1.93 -3.47 7.89
CA MET A 184 -1.59 -2.82 9.15
C MET A 184 -2.78 -2.81 10.12
N ALA A 185 -2.52 -2.80 11.43
CA ALA A 185 -3.55 -2.74 12.46
C ALA A 185 -4.42 -1.46 12.40
N SER A 186 -3.90 -0.38 11.81
CA SER A 186 -4.59 0.89 11.60
C SER A 186 -4.79 1.12 10.12
N GLU A 187 -6.01 1.40 9.69
CA GLU A 187 -6.37 1.73 8.31
C GLU A 187 -5.60 2.95 7.78
N ASP A 188 -5.40 3.98 8.62
CA ASP A 188 -4.58 5.14 8.27
C ASP A 188 -3.11 4.77 8.05
N SER A 189 -2.58 3.85 8.86
CA SER A 189 -1.21 3.37 8.71
C SER A 189 -1.05 2.58 7.42
N GLU A 190 -2.06 1.84 7.02
CA GLU A 190 -2.09 1.10 5.77
C GLU A 190 -2.03 2.04 4.55
N ILE A 191 -2.80 3.12 4.54
CA ILE A 191 -2.75 4.11 3.44
C ILE A 191 -1.37 4.78 3.35
N VAL A 192 -0.77 5.10 4.50
CA VAL A 192 0.59 5.65 4.55
C VAL A 192 1.60 4.63 4.02
N GLU A 193 1.47 3.36 4.40
CA GLU A 193 2.35 2.29 3.95
C GLU A 193 2.26 2.04 2.43
N VAL A 194 1.05 1.99 1.87
CA VAL A 194 0.85 1.92 0.42
C VAL A 194 1.54 3.10 -0.30
N THR A 195 1.47 4.31 0.27
CA THR A 195 2.14 5.49 -0.31
C THR A 195 3.66 5.34 -0.26
N ARG A 196 4.20 4.81 0.85
CA ARG A 196 5.62 4.52 1.03
C ARG A 196 6.11 3.45 0.04
N GLN A 197 5.36 2.37 -0.10
CA GLN A 197 5.65 1.28 -1.03
C GLN A 197 5.70 1.78 -2.49
N LEU A 198 4.69 2.51 -2.92
CA LEU A 198 4.66 3.12 -4.26
C LEU A 198 5.87 4.02 -4.50
N THR A 199 6.29 4.80 -3.50
CA THR A 199 7.48 5.66 -3.58
C THR A 199 8.74 4.87 -3.94
N GLY A 200 8.88 3.62 -3.48
CA GLY A 200 10.01 2.76 -3.78
C GLY A 200 10.13 2.37 -5.27
N PHE A 201 9.05 2.47 -6.05
CA PHE A 201 9.02 2.11 -7.47
C PHE A 201 9.01 3.32 -8.41
N LEU A 202 8.82 4.52 -7.88
CA LEU A 202 8.62 5.75 -8.66
C LEU A 202 9.92 6.56 -8.78
N PRO A 203 10.16 7.19 -9.94
CA PRO A 203 11.26 8.14 -10.10
C PRO A 203 11.14 9.39 -9.21
N LYS A 204 9.90 9.78 -8.87
CA LYS A 204 9.58 10.85 -7.94
C LYS A 204 8.69 10.29 -6.82
N PRO A 205 8.95 10.64 -5.54
CA PRO A 205 8.13 10.13 -4.43
C PRO A 205 6.63 10.37 -4.64
N ALA A 206 5.81 9.39 -4.29
CA ALA A 206 4.37 9.58 -4.19
C ALA A 206 4.03 10.56 -3.06
N ARG A 207 2.92 11.28 -3.22
CA ARG A 207 2.41 12.19 -2.18
C ARG A 207 1.10 11.67 -1.61
N LEU A 208 1.06 11.54 -0.31
CA LEU A 208 -0.17 11.34 0.44
C LEU A 208 -0.98 12.63 0.44
N VAL A 209 -2.24 12.56 0.02
CA VAL A 209 -3.18 13.70 0.05
C VAL A 209 -4.13 13.49 1.22
N THR A 210 -3.99 14.29 2.27
CA THR A 210 -4.83 14.17 3.46
C THR A 210 -5.01 15.49 4.20
N GLY A 211 -6.22 15.69 4.76
CA GLY A 211 -6.50 16.74 5.72
C GLY A 211 -6.25 16.34 7.18
N ASP A 212 -6.04 15.05 7.47
CA ASP A 212 -5.88 14.54 8.83
C ASP A 212 -4.49 14.83 9.41
N LEU A 213 -4.44 15.48 10.58
CA LEU A 213 -3.18 15.84 11.25
C LEU A 213 -2.41 14.58 11.71
N GLY A 214 -3.13 13.60 12.27
CA GLY A 214 -2.51 12.37 12.78
C GLY A 214 -1.84 11.57 11.64
N MET A 215 -2.54 11.45 10.53
CA MET A 215 -2.02 10.79 9.32
C MET A 215 -0.81 11.55 8.76
N ARG A 216 -0.84 12.89 8.72
CA ARG A 216 0.31 13.71 8.28
C ARG A 216 1.55 13.50 9.15
N LEU A 217 1.37 13.50 10.48
CA LEU A 217 2.49 13.28 11.42
C LEU A 217 3.08 11.87 11.27
N ARG A 218 2.24 10.86 11.10
CA ARG A 218 2.66 9.47 10.88
C ARG A 218 3.42 9.32 9.57
N ALA A 219 2.90 9.88 8.49
CA ALA A 219 3.54 9.89 7.18
C ALA A 219 4.92 10.56 7.24
N GLY A 220 5.02 11.72 7.90
CA GLY A 220 6.29 12.43 8.08
C GLY A 220 7.33 11.62 8.86
N ALA A 221 6.91 10.88 9.89
CA ALA A 221 7.80 10.00 10.65
C ALA A 221 8.35 8.83 9.81
N LEU A 222 7.64 8.42 8.75
CA LEU A 222 8.04 7.38 7.82
C LEU A 222 8.70 7.91 6.54
N GLY A 223 8.95 9.22 6.46
CA GLY A 223 9.57 9.86 5.29
C GLY A 223 8.67 9.94 4.05
N VAL A 224 7.36 9.80 4.23
CA VAL A 224 6.37 9.92 3.14
C VAL A 224 6.05 11.40 2.90
N GLU A 225 6.14 11.85 1.65
CA GLU A 225 5.73 13.20 1.27
C GLU A 225 4.22 13.37 1.46
N VAL A 226 3.82 14.47 2.09
CA VAL A 226 2.41 14.81 2.29
C VAL A 226 2.10 16.14 1.65
N VAL A 227 0.94 16.23 1.00
CA VAL A 227 0.36 17.48 0.54
C VAL A 227 -0.96 17.73 1.25
N ALA A 228 -1.07 18.89 1.86
CA ALA A 228 -2.33 19.35 2.47
C ALA A 228 -3.33 19.76 1.38
N ILE A 229 -4.60 19.49 1.63
CA ILE A 229 -5.67 19.90 0.72
C ILE A 229 -5.96 21.38 0.97
N PRO A 230 -6.05 22.21 -0.09
CA PRO A 230 -6.42 23.61 0.06
C PRO A 230 -7.79 23.80 0.73
N GLU A 231 -7.91 24.78 1.59
CA GLU A 231 -9.17 25.05 2.32
C GLU A 231 -10.35 25.31 1.40
N GLU A 232 -10.10 25.95 0.26
CA GLU A 232 -11.11 26.23 -0.77
C GLU A 232 -11.73 24.99 -1.41
N TRP A 233 -11.07 23.83 -1.29
CA TRP A 233 -11.64 22.55 -1.75
C TRP A 233 -12.65 21.98 -0.75
N GLN A 234 -12.65 22.46 0.51
CA GLN A 234 -13.52 21.95 1.54
C GLN A 234 -14.99 22.27 1.22
N LEU A 235 -15.85 21.25 1.31
CA LEU A 235 -17.29 21.45 1.16
C LEU A 235 -17.79 22.34 2.28
N LYS A 236 -18.31 23.54 1.93
CA LYS A 236 -18.92 24.44 2.91
C LYS A 236 -20.07 23.71 3.59
N ALA A 237 -20.05 23.68 4.91
CA ALA A 237 -21.21 23.24 5.67
C ALA A 237 -22.40 24.12 5.27
N THR A 238 -23.42 23.52 4.66
CA THR A 238 -24.65 24.26 4.37
C THR A 238 -25.25 24.62 5.71
N ASN A 239 -25.11 25.91 6.13
CA ASN A 239 -25.82 26.44 7.27
C ASN A 239 -27.31 26.26 6.98
N GLN A 240 -27.92 25.27 7.59
CA GLN A 240 -29.36 25.30 7.80
C GLN A 240 -29.58 26.42 8.85
N SER A 241 -29.85 27.62 8.36
CA SER A 241 -30.49 28.67 9.16
C SER A 241 -31.78 28.07 9.72
N THR A 242 -31.78 27.80 11.00
CA THR A 242 -33.00 27.58 11.78
C THR A 242 -33.88 28.77 11.58
N PRO A 243 -35.12 28.67 11.09
CA PRO A 243 -36.03 29.78 11.11
C PRO A 243 -36.30 30.12 12.57
N SER A 244 -35.93 31.34 12.96
CA SER A 244 -36.37 31.91 14.24
C SER A 244 -37.90 31.97 14.24
N ILE A 245 -38.53 31.30 15.20
CA ILE A 245 -39.93 31.47 15.55
C ILE A 245 -40.07 32.70 16.44
#